data_5895bcea0ce8d6e7598d63a4f77d9e3b
#
_entry.id   5895bcea0ce8d6e7598d63a4f77d9e3b
#
_cell.length_a   1.000
_cell.length_b   1.000
_cell.length_c   1.000
_cell.angle_alpha   90.00
_cell.angle_beta   90.00
_cell.angle_gamma   90.00
#
_symmetry.space_group_name_H-M   'P 1'
#
loop_
_entity.id
_entity.type
_entity.pdbx_description
1 polymer ?
#
loop_
_entity_poly.entity_id
_entity_poly.type
_entity_poly.pdbx_seq_one_letter_code
_entity_poly.pdbx_strand_id
1 'polypeptide(L)'
;MELINIVYRYLNRYINSEELVELLENIDKTKFSPEEQEDLAKILDNVQNVIATVPIEEDKYEVYLRTSRERILKKLEGIENFKFDNEKDKEKLKKTYQKLIKEREKVNDSGPRYYAMIDALSNNSLYTKYYDNMNLEEILTYITQYISVPLPPDITQETFNKLVQVGIKEDKREALWRLAFNYYRHHKDFSDIAKYFIKKKDAYYLVELICAVRDDLDMDNIINEVIKTQDRDFIVDCGNRAKKLKLFTEGEIADLKKRVENIIN
;
A
#
# COMPACT_ATOMS: atom_id res chain seq x y z
N MET A 1 -10.77 -17.65 -1.49
CA MET A 1 -9.48 -17.48 -2.21
C MET A 1 -9.66 -16.97 -3.65
N GLU A 2 -10.57 -17.54 -4.44
CA GLU A 2 -10.78 -17.17 -5.85
C GLU A 2 -11.26 -15.72 -6.03
N LEU A 3 -12.28 -15.27 -5.29
CA LEU A 3 -12.78 -13.89 -5.32
C LEU A 3 -11.69 -12.86 -5.01
N ILE A 4 -10.92 -13.09 -3.95
CA ILE A 4 -9.82 -12.20 -3.54
C ILE A 4 -8.78 -12.08 -4.65
N ASN A 5 -8.42 -13.20 -5.31
CA ASN A 5 -7.46 -13.17 -6.43
C ASN A 5 -7.99 -12.37 -7.63
N ILE A 6 -9.29 -12.47 -7.93
CA ILE A 6 -9.93 -11.71 -9.01
C ILE A 6 -9.88 -10.21 -8.69
N VAL A 7 -10.36 -9.84 -7.52
CA VAL A 7 -10.35 -8.44 -7.07
C VAL A 7 -8.93 -7.90 -7.00
N TYR A 8 -8.00 -8.67 -6.46
CA TYR A 8 -6.59 -8.35 -6.44
C TYR A 8 -6.03 -8.02 -7.83
N ARG A 9 -6.34 -8.84 -8.83
CA ARG A 9 -5.88 -8.60 -10.20
C ARG A 9 -6.42 -7.29 -10.76
N TYR A 10 -7.66 -6.93 -10.43
CA TYR A 10 -8.23 -5.65 -10.82
C TYR A 10 -7.56 -4.47 -10.11
N LEU A 11 -7.41 -4.52 -8.80
CA LEU A 11 -6.80 -3.45 -8.00
C LEU A 11 -5.33 -3.18 -8.38
N ASN A 12 -4.61 -4.22 -8.80
CA ASN A 12 -3.26 -4.08 -9.32
C ASN A 12 -3.20 -3.86 -10.83
N ARG A 13 -4.37 -3.62 -11.44
CA ARG A 13 -4.49 -3.28 -12.85
C ARG A 13 -3.92 -4.34 -13.79
N TYR A 14 -4.00 -5.61 -13.40
CA TYR A 14 -3.71 -6.75 -14.28
C TYR A 14 -4.88 -7.11 -15.19
N ILE A 15 -6.08 -6.68 -14.82
CA ILE A 15 -7.33 -6.82 -15.58
C ILE A 15 -8.08 -5.50 -15.55
N ASN A 16 -8.92 -5.27 -16.56
CA ASN A 16 -9.84 -4.13 -16.63
C ASN A 16 -11.22 -4.49 -16.05
N SER A 17 -12.18 -3.54 -16.08
CA SER A 17 -13.51 -3.73 -15.53
C SER A 17 -14.31 -4.80 -16.26
N GLU A 18 -14.18 -4.92 -17.57
CA GLU A 18 -14.85 -5.93 -18.37
C GLU A 18 -14.32 -7.34 -18.03
N GLU A 19 -12.99 -7.51 -17.95
CA GLU A 19 -12.36 -8.76 -17.53
C GLU A 19 -12.72 -9.11 -16.06
N LEU A 20 -12.89 -8.10 -15.18
CA LEU A 20 -13.35 -8.29 -13.81
C LEU A 20 -14.74 -8.90 -13.78
N VAL A 21 -15.70 -8.31 -14.52
CA VAL A 21 -17.07 -8.84 -14.61
C VAL A 21 -17.07 -10.26 -15.13
N GLU A 22 -16.38 -10.53 -16.24
CA GLU A 22 -16.28 -11.87 -16.82
C GLU A 22 -15.78 -12.91 -15.78
N LEU A 23 -14.75 -12.57 -15.02
CA LEU A 23 -14.22 -13.46 -14.00
C LEU A 23 -15.18 -13.65 -12.82
N LEU A 24 -15.90 -12.59 -12.38
CA LEU A 24 -16.90 -12.68 -11.33
C LEU A 24 -18.12 -13.52 -11.74
N GLU A 25 -18.56 -13.40 -13.00
CA GLU A 25 -19.67 -14.22 -13.55
C GLU A 25 -19.31 -15.70 -13.62
N ASN A 26 -18.05 -16.01 -13.95
CA ASN A 26 -17.57 -17.37 -14.11
C ASN A 26 -17.04 -18.02 -12.81
N ILE A 27 -17.19 -17.33 -11.67
CA ILE A 27 -16.76 -17.88 -10.39
C ILE A 27 -17.58 -19.15 -10.04
N ASP A 28 -16.89 -20.16 -9.51
CA ASP A 28 -17.57 -21.40 -9.10
C ASP A 28 -18.44 -21.17 -7.84
N LYS A 29 -19.73 -20.89 -8.09
CA LYS A 29 -20.69 -20.58 -7.03
C LYS A 29 -20.96 -21.75 -6.07
N THR A 30 -20.60 -22.98 -6.45
CA THR A 30 -20.80 -24.15 -5.56
C THR A 30 -19.92 -24.13 -4.32
N LYS A 31 -18.87 -23.32 -4.33
CA LYS A 31 -17.94 -23.11 -3.21
C LYS A 31 -18.45 -22.11 -2.17
N PHE A 32 -19.57 -21.48 -2.42
CA PHE A 32 -20.14 -20.43 -1.56
C PHE A 32 -21.45 -20.89 -0.95
N SER A 33 -21.71 -20.51 0.29
CA SER A 33 -23.02 -20.71 0.92
C SER A 33 -24.11 -19.90 0.19
N PRO A 34 -25.39 -20.20 0.38
CA PRO A 34 -26.47 -19.43 -0.25
C PRO A 34 -26.41 -17.93 0.05
N GLU A 35 -26.05 -17.55 1.27
CA GLU A 35 -25.87 -16.15 1.68
C GLU A 35 -24.70 -15.49 0.95
N GLU A 36 -23.56 -16.19 0.83
CA GLU A 36 -22.39 -15.72 0.09
C GLU A 36 -22.66 -15.58 -1.41
N GLN A 37 -23.49 -16.46 -1.97
CA GLN A 37 -23.92 -16.33 -3.37
C GLN A 37 -24.78 -15.09 -3.61
N GLU A 38 -25.64 -14.73 -2.65
CA GLU A 38 -26.40 -13.48 -2.70
C GLU A 38 -25.50 -12.26 -2.63
N ASP A 39 -24.50 -12.28 -1.75
CA ASP A 39 -23.53 -11.20 -1.64
C ASP A 39 -22.64 -11.09 -2.89
N LEU A 40 -22.23 -12.21 -3.48
CA LEU A 40 -21.51 -12.23 -4.75
C LEU A 40 -22.35 -11.62 -5.89
N ALA A 41 -23.67 -11.91 -5.91
CA ALA A 41 -24.58 -11.31 -6.87
C ALA A 41 -24.69 -9.80 -6.70
N LYS A 42 -24.73 -9.30 -5.46
CA LYS A 42 -24.72 -7.85 -5.16
C LYS A 42 -23.42 -7.19 -5.61
N ILE A 43 -22.26 -7.84 -5.40
CA ILE A 43 -20.98 -7.32 -5.91
C ILE A 43 -21.03 -7.18 -7.42
N LEU A 44 -21.47 -8.22 -8.12
CA LEU A 44 -21.54 -8.22 -9.57
C LEU A 44 -22.47 -7.12 -10.09
N ASP A 45 -23.64 -6.96 -9.49
CA ASP A 45 -24.61 -5.90 -9.83
C ASP A 45 -24.00 -4.50 -9.61
N ASN A 46 -23.34 -4.27 -8.47
CA ASN A 46 -22.67 -3.01 -8.19
C ASN A 46 -21.56 -2.70 -9.20
N VAL A 47 -20.73 -3.69 -9.53
CA VAL A 47 -19.63 -3.54 -10.51
C VAL A 47 -20.19 -3.24 -11.90
N GLN A 48 -21.22 -3.96 -12.34
CA GLN A 48 -21.90 -3.71 -13.62
C GLN A 48 -22.53 -2.31 -13.65
N ASN A 49 -23.15 -1.88 -12.55
CA ASN A 49 -23.72 -0.52 -12.44
C ASN A 49 -22.62 0.56 -12.56
N VAL A 50 -21.45 0.38 -11.95
CA VAL A 50 -20.32 1.30 -12.11
C VAL A 50 -19.89 1.38 -13.57
N ILE A 51 -19.77 0.24 -14.27
CA ILE A 51 -19.44 0.22 -15.70
C ILE A 51 -20.45 1.01 -16.53
N ALA A 52 -21.73 0.83 -16.22
CA ALA A 52 -22.81 1.48 -16.96
C ALA A 52 -22.93 3.00 -16.71
N THR A 53 -22.56 3.46 -15.51
CA THR A 53 -22.85 4.83 -15.06
C THR A 53 -21.63 5.73 -14.96
N VAL A 54 -20.44 5.17 -14.76
CA VAL A 54 -19.22 5.96 -14.58
C VAL A 54 -18.30 5.83 -15.81
N PRO A 55 -18.05 6.91 -16.55
CA PRO A 55 -17.19 6.87 -17.73
C PRO A 55 -15.72 6.58 -17.36
N ILE A 56 -14.98 6.05 -18.33
CA ILE A 56 -13.52 6.01 -18.25
C ILE A 56 -13.01 7.39 -18.64
N GLU A 57 -12.25 7.99 -17.73
CA GLU A 57 -11.59 9.27 -17.98
C GLU A 57 -10.06 9.09 -17.91
N GLU A 58 -9.35 9.72 -18.83
CA GLU A 58 -7.89 9.78 -18.80
C GLU A 58 -7.43 10.65 -17.62
N ASP A 59 -6.82 10.05 -16.61
CA ASP A 59 -6.30 10.75 -15.44
C ASP A 59 -4.76 10.84 -15.43
N LYS A 60 -4.22 11.54 -14.43
CA LYS A 60 -2.76 11.70 -14.26
C LYS A 60 -2.05 10.36 -14.11
N TYR A 61 -2.73 9.33 -13.62
CA TYR A 61 -2.14 8.01 -13.44
C TYR A 61 -2.03 7.26 -14.77
N GLU A 62 -3.01 7.37 -15.67
CA GLU A 62 -2.89 6.84 -17.04
C GLU A 62 -1.74 7.48 -17.81
N VAL A 63 -1.61 8.82 -17.71
CA VAL A 63 -0.47 9.51 -18.28
C VAL A 63 0.84 8.98 -17.72
N TYR A 64 0.91 8.74 -16.41
CA TYR A 64 2.06 8.14 -15.75
C TYR A 64 2.35 6.72 -16.26
N LEU A 65 1.34 5.86 -16.38
CA LEU A 65 1.51 4.49 -16.89
C LEU A 65 1.97 4.47 -18.34
N ARG A 66 1.37 5.29 -19.19
CA ARG A 66 1.79 5.45 -20.59
C ARG A 66 3.25 5.90 -20.68
N THR A 67 3.62 6.95 -19.97
CA THR A 67 5.00 7.44 -19.91
C THR A 67 5.95 6.39 -19.33
N SER A 68 5.53 5.63 -18.34
CA SER A 68 6.30 4.54 -17.76
C SER A 68 6.51 3.41 -18.76
N ARG A 69 5.48 3.04 -19.54
CA ARG A 69 5.56 2.06 -20.63
C ARG A 69 6.55 2.51 -21.70
N GLU A 70 6.46 3.75 -22.15
CA GLU A 70 7.40 4.31 -23.14
C GLU A 70 8.85 4.29 -22.64
N ARG A 71 9.07 4.61 -21.35
CA ARG A 71 10.39 4.49 -20.72
C ARG A 71 10.91 3.06 -20.70
N ILE A 72 10.03 2.08 -20.45
CA ILE A 72 10.40 0.65 -20.46
C ILE A 72 10.72 0.21 -21.88
N LEU A 73 9.94 0.63 -22.89
CA LEU A 73 10.22 0.34 -24.30
C LEU A 73 11.59 0.89 -24.72
N LYS A 74 11.90 2.15 -24.39
CA LYS A 74 13.23 2.74 -24.65
C LYS A 74 14.37 1.97 -23.98
N LYS A 75 14.16 1.50 -22.74
CA LYS A 75 15.15 0.65 -22.07
C LYS A 75 15.29 -0.70 -22.73
N LEU A 76 14.20 -1.30 -23.22
CA LEU A 76 14.21 -2.57 -23.94
C LEU A 76 15.00 -2.44 -25.25
N GLU A 77 14.79 -1.36 -26.01
CA GLU A 77 15.56 -1.04 -27.22
C GLU A 77 17.06 -0.85 -26.92
N GLY A 78 17.37 -0.19 -25.80
CA GLY A 78 18.76 0.02 -25.37
C GLY A 78 19.49 -1.24 -24.93
N ILE A 79 18.78 -2.30 -24.51
CA ILE A 79 19.40 -3.56 -24.05
C ILE A 79 20.24 -4.24 -25.15
N GLU A 80 19.83 -4.16 -26.40
CA GLU A 80 20.57 -4.76 -27.52
C GLU A 80 21.96 -4.14 -27.70
N ASN A 81 22.09 -2.86 -27.38
CA ASN A 81 23.32 -2.09 -27.53
C ASN A 81 24.21 -2.12 -26.27
N PHE A 82 23.73 -2.76 -25.18
CA PHE A 82 24.46 -2.84 -23.93
C PHE A 82 25.27 -4.14 -23.85
N LYS A 83 26.54 -4.03 -23.45
CA LYS A 83 27.39 -5.21 -23.18
C LYS A 83 27.03 -5.81 -21.83
N PHE A 84 26.49 -7.03 -21.85
CA PHE A 84 26.29 -7.83 -20.66
C PHE A 84 27.44 -8.83 -20.50
N ASP A 85 27.87 -9.05 -19.25
CA ASP A 85 28.86 -10.07 -18.95
C ASP A 85 28.31 -11.49 -19.12
N ASN A 86 26.97 -11.62 -19.08
CA ASN A 86 26.27 -12.90 -19.21
C ASN A 86 25.00 -12.72 -20.08
N GLU A 87 24.91 -13.48 -21.16
CA GLU A 87 23.76 -13.43 -22.07
C GLU A 87 22.46 -13.89 -21.41
N LYS A 88 22.53 -14.78 -20.40
CA LYS A 88 21.34 -15.18 -19.61
C LYS A 88 20.71 -14.03 -18.86
N ASP A 89 21.51 -13.10 -18.35
CA ASP A 89 21.01 -11.92 -17.62
C ASP A 89 20.33 -10.94 -18.58
N LYS A 90 20.86 -10.78 -19.79
CA LYS A 90 20.23 -10.02 -20.88
C LYS A 90 18.85 -10.57 -21.21
N GLU A 91 18.75 -11.87 -21.44
CA GLU A 91 17.47 -12.52 -21.77
C GLU A 91 16.46 -12.46 -20.62
N LYS A 92 16.92 -12.63 -19.39
CA LYS A 92 16.07 -12.47 -18.19
C LYS A 92 15.51 -11.06 -18.08
N LEU A 93 16.34 -10.05 -18.31
CA LEU A 93 15.93 -8.65 -18.27
C LEU A 93 14.93 -8.30 -19.37
N LYS A 94 15.16 -8.78 -20.60
CA LYS A 94 14.22 -8.66 -21.72
C LYS A 94 12.84 -9.24 -21.37
N LYS A 95 12.81 -10.49 -20.89
CA LYS A 95 11.56 -11.14 -20.47
C LYS A 95 10.83 -10.36 -19.39
N THR A 96 11.56 -9.82 -18.42
CA THR A 96 10.99 -8.99 -17.37
C THR A 96 10.33 -7.73 -17.93
N TYR A 97 11.01 -7.00 -18.81
CA TYR A 97 10.44 -5.80 -19.44
C TYR A 97 9.27 -6.10 -20.36
N GLN A 98 9.33 -7.19 -21.12
CA GLN A 98 8.22 -7.63 -21.99
C GLN A 98 6.97 -7.97 -21.15
N LYS A 99 7.17 -8.65 -20.00
CA LYS A 99 6.08 -8.94 -19.05
C LYS A 99 5.47 -7.64 -18.52
N LEU A 100 6.30 -6.70 -18.06
CA LEU A 100 5.85 -5.40 -17.54
C LEU A 100 5.08 -4.59 -18.60
N ILE A 101 5.48 -4.64 -19.87
CA ILE A 101 4.77 -3.98 -20.96
C ILE A 101 3.38 -4.60 -21.14
N LYS A 102 3.29 -5.93 -21.22
CA LYS A 102 2.02 -6.65 -21.37
C LYS A 102 1.06 -6.39 -20.20
N GLU A 103 1.58 -6.36 -18.98
CA GLU A 103 0.79 -6.04 -17.79
C GLU A 103 0.24 -4.61 -17.85
N ARG A 104 0.99 -3.66 -18.44
CA ARG A 104 0.57 -2.25 -18.58
C ARG A 104 -0.30 -1.99 -19.81
N GLU A 105 -0.33 -2.87 -20.79
CA GLU A 105 -1.24 -2.75 -21.95
C GLU A 105 -2.71 -3.00 -21.60
N LYS A 106 -2.95 -3.69 -20.49
CA LYS A 106 -4.30 -4.09 -20.04
C LYS A 106 -5.02 -3.06 -19.18
N VAL A 107 -4.38 -1.94 -18.88
CA VAL A 107 -4.95 -0.94 -17.97
C VAL A 107 -5.84 0.02 -18.75
N ASN A 108 -7.14 -0.17 -18.67
CA ASN A 108 -8.14 0.67 -19.31
C ASN A 108 -8.98 1.47 -18.30
N ASP A 109 -9.00 1.07 -17.03
CA ASP A 109 -9.77 1.76 -16.00
C ASP A 109 -8.92 2.77 -15.27
N SER A 110 -9.32 4.02 -15.32
CA SER A 110 -8.64 5.13 -14.67
C SER A 110 -9.65 6.12 -14.09
N GLY A 111 -9.15 7.03 -13.27
CA GLY A 111 -9.91 8.12 -12.70
C GLY A 111 -11.16 7.67 -11.94
N PRO A 112 -12.32 8.33 -12.18
CA PRO A 112 -13.53 8.12 -11.41
C PRO A 112 -14.04 6.67 -11.41
N ARG A 113 -13.94 5.96 -12.55
CA ARG A 113 -14.37 4.57 -12.66
C ARG A 113 -13.58 3.66 -11.74
N TYR A 114 -12.24 3.80 -11.71
CA TYR A 114 -11.39 2.99 -10.86
C TYR A 114 -11.74 3.15 -9.38
N TYR A 115 -11.93 4.39 -8.92
CA TYR A 115 -12.32 4.65 -7.52
C TYR A 115 -13.71 4.14 -7.19
N ALA A 116 -14.69 4.33 -8.07
CA ALA A 116 -16.05 3.79 -7.90
C ALA A 116 -16.04 2.25 -7.84
N MET A 117 -15.17 1.59 -8.62
CA MET A 117 -14.99 0.15 -8.56
C MET A 117 -14.38 -0.31 -7.24
N ILE A 118 -13.37 0.42 -6.70
CA ILE A 118 -12.82 0.13 -5.38
C ILE A 118 -13.93 0.18 -4.33
N ASP A 119 -14.77 1.21 -4.35
CA ASP A 119 -15.89 1.35 -3.42
C ASP A 119 -16.91 0.20 -3.58
N ALA A 120 -17.27 -0.15 -4.80
CA ALA A 120 -18.18 -1.26 -5.09
C ALA A 120 -17.67 -2.62 -4.62
N LEU A 121 -16.34 -2.83 -4.69
CA LEU A 121 -15.69 -4.06 -4.26
C LEU A 121 -15.41 -4.10 -2.75
N SER A 122 -15.20 -2.96 -2.09
CA SER A 122 -14.79 -2.88 -0.69
C SER A 122 -15.96 -2.97 0.29
N ASN A 123 -17.12 -2.43 -0.07
CA ASN A 123 -18.31 -2.39 0.80
C ASN A 123 -19.09 -3.70 0.74
N ASN A 124 -18.45 -4.81 1.15
CA ASN A 124 -19.05 -6.12 1.01
C ASN A 124 -18.71 -7.05 2.16
N SER A 125 -19.72 -7.78 2.67
CA SER A 125 -19.58 -8.75 3.76
C SER A 125 -18.67 -9.93 3.42
N LEU A 126 -18.65 -10.36 2.15
CA LEU A 126 -17.73 -11.40 1.68
C LEU A 126 -16.26 -11.01 1.89
N TYR A 127 -15.93 -9.76 1.67
CA TYR A 127 -14.59 -9.24 1.91
C TYR A 127 -14.19 -9.37 3.37
N THR A 128 -15.03 -8.89 4.27
CA THR A 128 -14.79 -8.95 5.72
C THR A 128 -14.60 -10.41 6.16
N LYS A 129 -15.43 -11.32 5.69
CA LYS A 129 -15.38 -12.74 6.02
C LYS A 129 -14.11 -13.43 5.51
N TYR A 130 -13.58 -13.03 4.36
CA TYR A 130 -12.31 -13.54 3.84
C TYR A 130 -11.12 -13.10 4.68
N TYR A 131 -11.11 -11.85 5.14
CA TYR A 131 -10.04 -11.36 6.03
C TYR A 131 -10.09 -12.03 7.40
N ASP A 132 -11.27 -12.32 7.92
CA ASP A 132 -11.44 -13.06 9.18
C ASP A 132 -10.88 -14.49 9.11
N ASN A 133 -10.82 -15.07 7.91
CA ASN A 133 -10.28 -16.41 7.68
C ASN A 133 -8.81 -16.43 7.20
N MET A 134 -8.23 -15.29 6.85
CA MET A 134 -6.80 -15.20 6.53
C MET A 134 -5.97 -15.24 7.81
N ASN A 135 -4.86 -15.96 7.77
CA ASN A 135 -3.89 -15.82 8.85
C ASN A 135 -3.18 -14.45 8.74
N LEU A 136 -2.65 -13.99 9.87
CA LEU A 136 -2.06 -12.65 9.96
C LEU A 136 -0.85 -12.44 9.03
N GLU A 137 -0.09 -13.50 8.72
CA GLU A 137 1.04 -13.44 7.78
C GLU A 137 0.56 -13.26 6.33
N GLU A 138 -0.54 -13.92 5.96
CA GLU A 138 -1.17 -13.74 4.65
C GLU A 138 -1.69 -12.32 4.48
N ILE A 139 -2.36 -11.76 5.50
CA ILE A 139 -2.83 -10.37 5.49
C ILE A 139 -1.66 -9.39 5.34
N LEU A 140 -0.59 -9.56 6.13
CA LEU A 140 0.60 -8.70 6.04
C LEU A 140 1.32 -8.85 4.70
N THR A 141 1.43 -10.06 4.17
CA THR A 141 2.00 -10.32 2.85
C THR A 141 1.17 -9.61 1.78
N TYR A 142 -0.15 -9.67 1.91
CA TYR A 142 -1.10 -9.02 1.02
C TYR A 142 -0.93 -7.49 1.05
N ILE A 143 -0.88 -6.88 2.24
CA ILE A 143 -0.64 -5.44 2.43
C ILE A 143 0.70 -5.01 1.84
N THR A 144 1.73 -5.86 1.91
CA THR A 144 3.08 -5.54 1.42
C THR A 144 3.20 -5.62 -0.09
N GLN A 145 2.51 -6.58 -0.70
CA GLN A 145 2.62 -6.81 -2.14
C GLN A 145 1.81 -5.81 -2.96
N TYR A 146 0.83 -5.11 -2.35
CA TYR A 146 -0.20 -4.41 -3.09
C TYR A 146 -0.42 -2.99 -2.59
N ILE A 147 -0.31 -2.02 -3.50
CA ILE A 147 -0.42 -0.58 -3.21
C ILE A 147 -1.84 -0.18 -2.82
N SER A 148 -2.84 -0.95 -3.24
CA SER A 148 -4.25 -0.69 -2.97
C SER A 148 -4.94 -2.01 -2.67
N VAL A 149 -4.85 -2.45 -1.43
CA VAL A 149 -5.72 -3.53 -0.95
C VAL A 149 -6.91 -2.86 -0.31
N PRO A 150 -8.13 -3.18 -0.70
CA PRO A 150 -9.27 -2.86 0.14
C PRO A 150 -9.13 -3.71 1.40
N LEU A 151 -8.51 -3.13 2.40
CA LEU A 151 -8.59 -3.68 3.74
C LEU A 151 -10.02 -3.51 4.23
N PRO A 152 -10.51 -4.40 5.09
CA PRO A 152 -11.80 -4.22 5.71
C PRO A 152 -11.89 -2.79 6.23
N PRO A 153 -12.98 -2.06 5.97
CA PRO A 153 -13.10 -0.67 6.37
C PRO A 153 -12.93 -0.47 7.88
N ASP A 154 -13.13 -1.51 8.67
CA ASP A 154 -12.94 -1.47 10.11
C ASP A 154 -12.43 -2.82 10.64
N ILE A 155 -11.15 -2.86 11.00
CA ILE A 155 -10.61 -3.93 11.84
C ILE A 155 -10.63 -3.46 13.29
N THR A 156 -10.87 -4.39 14.23
CA THR A 156 -10.78 -4.08 15.65
C THR A 156 -9.36 -3.64 16.02
N GLN A 157 -9.22 -2.84 17.09
CA GLN A 157 -7.89 -2.49 17.62
C GLN A 157 -7.08 -3.75 17.99
N GLU A 158 -7.74 -4.80 18.46
CA GLU A 158 -7.09 -6.08 18.78
C GLU A 158 -6.48 -6.73 17.53
N THR A 159 -7.24 -6.80 16.42
CA THR A 159 -6.75 -7.34 15.15
C THR A 159 -5.63 -6.49 14.60
N PHE A 160 -5.75 -5.15 14.66
CA PHE A 160 -4.68 -4.23 14.27
C PHE A 160 -3.40 -4.50 15.07
N ASN A 161 -3.49 -4.61 16.39
CA ASN A 161 -2.34 -4.90 17.25
C ASN A 161 -1.69 -6.26 16.91
N LYS A 162 -2.48 -7.29 16.63
CA LYS A 162 -1.95 -8.60 16.19
C LYS A 162 -1.17 -8.47 14.89
N LEU A 163 -1.67 -7.73 13.91
CA LEU A 163 -0.98 -7.46 12.65
C LEU A 163 0.34 -6.71 12.87
N VAL A 164 0.32 -5.69 13.75
CA VAL A 164 1.52 -4.94 14.13
C VAL A 164 2.57 -5.86 14.74
N GLN A 165 2.18 -6.73 15.69
CA GLN A 165 3.12 -7.66 16.33
C GLN A 165 3.74 -8.67 15.35
N VAL A 166 2.96 -9.18 14.40
CA VAL A 166 3.50 -10.05 13.34
C VAL A 166 4.49 -9.30 12.46
N GLY A 167 4.15 -8.07 12.03
CA GLY A 167 5.04 -7.22 11.23
C GLY A 167 6.36 -6.89 11.93
N ILE A 168 6.31 -6.62 13.24
CA ILE A 168 7.48 -6.38 14.08
C ILE A 168 8.35 -7.64 14.18
N LYS A 169 7.74 -8.79 14.46
CA LYS A 169 8.42 -10.08 14.59
C LYS A 169 9.14 -10.48 13.30
N GLU A 170 8.51 -10.27 12.16
CA GLU A 170 9.02 -10.62 10.83
C GLU A 170 9.89 -9.52 10.19
N ASP A 171 10.19 -8.44 10.92
CA ASP A 171 10.96 -7.27 10.46
C ASP A 171 10.43 -6.64 9.14
N LYS A 172 9.10 -6.58 8.98
CA LYS A 172 8.42 -6.10 7.76
C LYS A 172 8.10 -4.61 7.83
N ARG A 173 9.09 -3.75 7.70
CA ARG A 173 8.99 -2.28 7.87
C ARG A 173 7.98 -1.64 6.91
N GLU A 174 8.06 -1.98 5.64
CA GLU A 174 7.14 -1.46 4.63
C GLU A 174 5.70 -1.88 4.89
N ALA A 175 5.46 -3.12 5.35
CA ALA A 175 4.14 -3.61 5.69
C ALA A 175 3.54 -2.84 6.87
N LEU A 176 4.35 -2.56 7.89
CA LEU A 176 3.92 -1.78 9.07
C LEU A 176 3.56 -0.34 8.69
N TRP A 177 4.35 0.30 7.83
CA TRP A 177 4.03 1.63 7.33
C TRP A 177 2.75 1.62 6.48
N ARG A 178 2.57 0.65 5.58
CA ARG A 178 1.36 0.51 4.77
C ARG A 178 0.13 0.21 5.62
N LEU A 179 0.27 -0.61 6.65
CA LEU A 179 -0.79 -0.87 7.62
C LEU A 179 -1.25 0.44 8.28
N ALA A 180 -0.31 1.25 8.76
CA ALA A 180 -0.63 2.56 9.34
C ALA A 180 -1.29 3.48 8.31
N PHE A 181 -0.75 3.58 7.09
CA PHE A 181 -1.30 4.39 6.03
C PHE A 181 -2.72 3.98 5.62
N ASN A 182 -3.05 2.69 5.60
CA ASN A 182 -4.38 2.22 5.27
C ASN A 182 -5.42 2.53 6.37
N TYR A 183 -4.99 2.59 7.62
CA TYR A 183 -5.88 2.83 8.77
C TYR A 183 -5.73 4.21 9.43
N TYR A 184 -5.06 5.18 8.79
CA TYR A 184 -4.85 6.51 9.38
C TYR A 184 -6.14 7.26 9.74
N ARG A 185 -7.25 6.99 9.03
CA ARG A 185 -8.56 7.61 9.30
C ARG A 185 -9.38 6.91 10.38
N HIS A 186 -8.90 5.77 10.89
CA HIS A 186 -9.64 4.94 11.84
C HIS A 186 -9.15 5.08 13.28
N HIS A 187 -8.31 6.11 13.55
CA HIS A 187 -7.82 6.44 14.90
C HIS A 187 -7.29 5.21 15.66
N LYS A 188 -6.45 4.42 15.01
CA LYS A 188 -5.79 3.27 15.65
C LYS A 188 -4.61 3.74 16.50
N ASP A 189 -4.19 2.92 17.45
CA ASP A 189 -2.94 3.14 18.18
C ASP A 189 -1.74 2.71 17.35
N PHE A 190 -0.95 3.68 16.89
CA PHE A 190 0.25 3.46 16.07
C PHE A 190 1.56 3.49 16.89
N SER A 191 1.47 3.59 18.22
CA SER A 191 2.63 3.76 19.10
C SER A 191 3.65 2.63 18.98
N ASP A 192 3.22 1.38 18.84
CA ASP A 192 4.13 0.24 18.70
C ASP A 192 4.89 0.25 17.38
N ILE A 193 4.26 0.73 16.30
CA ILE A 193 4.93 0.92 15.01
C ILE A 193 6.01 2.01 15.12
N ALA A 194 5.68 3.13 15.77
CA ALA A 194 6.65 4.20 15.99
C ALA A 194 7.85 3.73 16.83
N LYS A 195 7.60 3.07 17.96
CA LYS A 195 8.65 2.48 18.81
C LYS A 195 9.54 1.49 18.05
N TYR A 196 8.93 0.69 17.18
CA TYR A 196 9.68 -0.25 16.35
C TYR A 196 10.63 0.47 15.38
N PHE A 197 10.17 1.52 14.68
CA PHE A 197 11.04 2.29 13.79
C PHE A 197 12.15 3.03 14.54
N ILE A 198 11.86 3.57 15.74
CA ILE A 198 12.86 4.16 16.62
C ILE A 198 13.90 3.12 17.01
N LYS A 199 13.50 1.94 17.48
CA LYS A 199 14.38 0.84 17.83
C LYS A 199 15.28 0.39 16.67
N LYS A 200 14.73 0.41 15.44
CA LYS A 200 15.48 0.07 14.21
C LYS A 200 16.29 1.24 13.67
N LYS A 201 16.19 2.43 14.28
CA LYS A 201 16.82 3.67 13.83
C LYS A 201 16.48 4.00 12.37
N ASP A 202 15.22 3.71 11.99
CA ASP A 202 14.73 3.91 10.63
C ASP A 202 14.04 5.27 10.52
N ALA A 203 14.83 6.30 10.25
CA ALA A 203 14.33 7.67 10.13
C ALA A 203 13.34 7.85 8.98
N TYR A 204 13.48 7.08 7.89
CA TYR A 204 12.59 7.17 6.75
C TYR A 204 11.17 6.76 7.13
N TYR A 205 10.98 5.52 7.58
CA TYR A 205 9.65 5.02 7.91
C TYR A 205 9.05 5.69 9.14
N LEU A 206 9.87 6.12 10.11
CA LEU A 206 9.38 6.87 11.27
C LEU A 206 8.78 8.21 10.83
N VAL A 207 9.45 8.96 9.99
CA VAL A 207 8.98 10.28 9.54
C VAL A 207 7.78 10.15 8.60
N GLU A 208 7.76 9.16 7.72
CA GLU A 208 6.58 8.85 6.89
C GLU A 208 5.38 8.42 7.73
N LEU A 209 5.58 7.65 8.80
CA LEU A 209 4.53 7.32 9.76
C LEU A 209 3.96 8.57 10.42
N ILE A 210 4.82 9.45 10.93
CA ILE A 210 4.41 10.71 11.55
C ILE A 210 3.61 11.57 10.56
N CYS A 211 4.02 11.63 9.29
CA CYS A 211 3.27 12.33 8.25
C CYS A 211 1.83 11.81 8.12
N ALA A 212 1.66 10.50 8.19
CA ALA A 212 0.37 9.85 7.94
C ALA A 212 -0.58 9.93 9.15
N VAL A 213 -0.05 9.81 10.39
CA VAL A 213 -0.86 9.58 11.59
C VAL A 213 -0.48 10.48 12.78
N ARG A 214 0.03 11.68 12.51
CA ARG A 214 0.53 12.60 13.53
C ARG A 214 -0.46 12.86 14.68
N ASP A 215 -1.73 13.04 14.33
CA ASP A 215 -2.78 13.39 15.29
C ASP A 215 -3.13 12.23 16.25
N ASP A 216 -2.76 11.00 15.87
CA ASP A 216 -2.97 9.78 16.65
C ASP A 216 -1.69 9.34 17.39
N LEU A 217 -0.64 10.18 17.42
CA LEU A 217 0.64 9.91 18.06
C LEU A 217 0.93 10.90 19.19
N ASP A 218 1.44 10.39 20.30
CA ASP A 218 2.07 11.23 21.33
C ASP A 218 3.44 11.72 20.83
N MET A 219 3.43 12.88 20.19
CA MET A 219 4.63 13.44 19.55
C MET A 219 5.72 13.78 20.56
N ASP A 220 5.38 14.25 21.76
CA ASP A 220 6.36 14.53 22.81
C ASP A 220 7.08 13.27 23.27
N ASN A 221 6.33 12.18 23.44
CA ASN A 221 6.91 10.89 23.76
C ASN A 221 7.81 10.35 22.63
N ILE A 222 7.38 10.46 21.36
CA ILE A 222 8.18 10.02 20.22
C ILE A 222 9.49 10.79 20.13
N ILE A 223 9.44 12.11 20.25
CA ILE A 223 10.63 12.97 20.24
C ILE A 223 11.58 12.57 21.38
N ASN A 224 11.07 12.38 22.59
CA ASN A 224 11.88 11.95 23.71
C ASN A 224 12.52 10.59 23.49
N GLU A 225 11.79 9.63 22.91
CA GLU A 225 12.34 8.30 22.60
C GLU A 225 13.41 8.35 21.48
N VAL A 226 13.23 9.19 20.46
CA VAL A 226 14.26 9.43 19.43
C VAL A 226 15.53 10.00 20.06
N ILE A 227 15.39 10.99 20.93
CA ILE A 227 16.51 11.62 21.63
C ILE A 227 17.23 10.62 22.57
N LYS A 228 16.47 9.78 23.29
CA LYS A 228 17.02 8.74 24.19
C LYS A 228 17.88 7.70 23.45
N THR A 229 17.75 7.56 22.13
CA THR A 229 18.62 6.67 21.37
C THR A 229 20.09 7.10 21.42
N GLN A 230 20.37 8.37 21.70
CA GLN A 230 21.71 9.00 21.66
C GLN A 230 22.44 8.76 20.32
N ASP A 231 21.72 8.37 19.28
CA ASP A 231 22.26 8.17 17.95
C ASP A 231 22.17 9.46 17.16
N ARG A 232 23.31 10.15 17.04
CA ARG A 232 23.39 11.45 16.39
C ARG A 232 22.90 11.42 14.94
N ASP A 233 23.32 10.41 14.17
CA ASP A 233 23.04 10.32 12.75
C ASP A 233 21.54 10.06 12.53
N PHE A 234 20.96 9.19 13.34
CA PHE A 234 19.51 8.93 13.32
C PHE A 234 18.70 10.17 13.69
N ILE A 235 19.07 10.89 14.77
CA ILE A 235 18.40 12.12 15.21
C ILE A 235 18.46 13.20 14.11
N VAL A 236 19.63 13.39 13.52
CA VAL A 236 19.83 14.37 12.44
C VAL A 236 19.04 14.00 11.18
N ASP A 237 19.01 12.71 10.78
CA ASP A 237 18.23 12.28 9.63
C ASP A 237 16.73 12.45 9.86
N CYS A 238 16.21 12.10 11.04
CA CYS A 238 14.83 12.40 11.42
C CYS A 238 14.50 13.91 11.30
N GLY A 239 15.35 14.76 11.85
CA GLY A 239 15.18 16.21 11.80
C GLY A 239 15.20 16.79 10.39
N ASN A 240 16.13 16.32 9.55
CA ASN A 240 16.25 16.76 8.16
C ASN A 240 15.04 16.36 7.33
N ARG A 241 14.55 15.12 7.49
CA ARG A 241 13.35 14.62 6.81
C ARG A 241 12.09 15.36 7.25
N ALA A 242 11.91 15.52 8.55
CA ALA A 242 10.78 16.25 9.12
C ALA A 242 10.74 17.72 8.65
N LYS A 243 11.91 18.38 8.58
CA LYS A 243 12.03 19.73 8.02
C LYS A 243 11.66 19.79 6.54
N LYS A 244 12.13 18.85 5.73
CA LYS A 244 11.81 18.76 4.29
C LYS A 244 10.31 18.61 4.05
N LEU A 245 9.63 17.85 4.90
CA LEU A 245 8.19 17.60 4.82
C LEU A 245 7.35 18.67 5.55
N LYS A 246 7.99 19.68 6.14
CA LYS A 246 7.33 20.76 6.89
C LYS A 246 6.43 20.26 8.02
N LEU A 247 6.84 19.17 8.68
CA LEU A 247 6.07 18.54 9.75
C LEU A 247 6.02 19.37 11.04
N PHE A 248 6.96 20.28 11.23
CA PHE A 248 7.09 21.11 12.41
C PHE A 248 7.07 22.58 12.03
N THR A 249 6.48 23.39 12.90
CA THR A 249 6.56 24.84 12.83
C THR A 249 7.97 25.32 13.19
N GLU A 250 8.31 26.55 12.84
CA GLU A 250 9.62 27.13 13.20
C GLU A 250 9.86 27.15 14.72
N GLY A 251 8.80 27.35 15.53
CA GLY A 251 8.87 27.31 16.99
C GLY A 251 9.18 25.92 17.52
N GLU A 252 8.50 24.89 17.00
CA GLU A 252 8.77 23.49 17.35
C GLU A 252 10.20 23.07 16.97
N ILE A 253 10.68 23.49 15.80
CA ILE A 253 12.05 23.23 15.36
C ILE A 253 13.07 23.88 16.32
N ALA A 254 12.82 25.12 16.78
CA ALA A 254 13.70 25.80 17.71
C ALA A 254 13.74 25.10 19.08
N ASP A 255 12.59 24.64 19.58
CA ASP A 255 12.52 23.87 20.84
C ASP A 255 13.22 22.49 20.71
N LEU A 256 13.01 21.79 19.60
CA LEU A 256 13.69 20.53 19.31
C LEU A 256 15.22 20.69 19.28
N LYS A 257 15.72 21.74 18.63
CA LYS A 257 17.17 22.03 18.60
C LYS A 257 17.73 22.22 20.01
N LYS A 258 17.02 22.99 20.84
CA LYS A 258 17.41 23.25 22.23
C LYS A 258 17.45 21.97 23.07
N ARG A 259 16.47 21.07 22.87
CA ARG A 259 16.43 19.75 23.54
C ARG A 259 17.59 18.85 23.09
N VAL A 260 17.91 18.85 21.80
CA VAL A 260 19.00 18.07 21.22
C VAL A 260 20.37 18.59 21.63
N GLU A 261 20.58 19.92 21.65
CA GLU A 261 21.83 20.55 22.09
C GLU A 261 22.19 20.21 23.55
N ASN A 262 21.17 20.12 24.41
CA ASN A 262 21.37 19.74 25.83
C ASN A 262 21.76 18.26 26.03
N ILE A 263 21.74 17.42 25.01
CA ILE A 263 22.01 15.99 25.10
C ILE A 263 23.29 15.61 24.34
N ILE A 264 23.64 16.37 23.31
CA ILE A 264 24.82 16.11 22.47
C ILE A 264 26.07 16.79 23.05
N ASN A 265 25.93 17.78 23.96
CA ASN A 265 26.98 18.39 24.76
C ASN A 265 27.13 17.70 26.11
#